data_fdfe1ae1803a39411bbd2195f4e4a635
#
_entry.id   fdfe1ae1803a39411bbd2195f4e4a635
#
_cell.length_a   1.000
_cell.length_b   1.000
_cell.length_c   1.000
_cell.angle_alpha   90.00
_cell.angle_beta   90.00
_cell.angle_gamma   90.00
#
_symmetry.space_group_name_H-M   'P 1'
#
loop_
_entity.id
_entity.type
_entity.pdbx_description
1 polymer ?
#
loop_
_entity_poly.entity_id
_entity_poly.type
_entity_poly.pdbx_seq_one_letter_code
_entity_poly.pdbx_strand_id
1 'polypeptide(L)'
;MELEEVFSSKLRMKILKLLFQLGSLNVSDIARRLNANFTAVSENLRALQAEGILQELPYGRVRMYRFNEASPKAKAVQELIKAWERNK
;
A
#
# COMPACT_ATOMS: atom_id res chain seq x y z
N MET A 1 9.99 9.97 -4.26
CA MET A 1 9.39 10.15 -2.93
C MET A 1 10.44 9.90 -1.86
N GLU A 2 10.59 10.84 -0.96
CA GLU A 2 11.52 10.67 0.14
C GLU A 2 10.95 9.74 1.20
N LEU A 3 11.82 9.13 1.99
CA LEU A 3 11.41 8.19 3.03
C LEU A 3 10.40 8.81 3.99
N GLU A 4 10.62 10.04 4.40
CA GLU A 4 9.72 10.74 5.31
C GLU A 4 8.35 10.98 4.70
N GLU A 5 8.24 11.08 3.39
CA GLU A 5 6.95 11.23 2.72
C GLU A 5 6.13 9.93 2.79
N VAL A 6 6.81 8.79 2.73
CA VAL A 6 6.14 7.49 2.87
C VAL A 6 5.53 7.36 4.27
N PHE A 7 6.28 7.78 5.29
CA PHE A 7 5.90 7.57 6.68
C PHE A 7 5.14 8.71 7.32
N SER A 8 5.02 9.86 6.67
CA SER A 8 4.34 11.02 7.24
C SER A 8 2.81 10.94 7.13
N SER A 9 2.28 10.14 6.24
CA SER A 9 0.83 10.01 6.04
C SER A 9 0.29 8.81 6.78
N LYS A 10 -0.60 9.05 7.74
CA LYS A 10 -1.27 7.98 8.47
C LYS A 10 -2.06 7.07 7.52
N LEU A 11 -2.77 7.66 6.55
CA LEU A 11 -3.53 6.90 5.57
C LEU A 11 -2.63 6.01 4.73
N ARG A 12 -1.49 6.55 4.28
CA ARG A 12 -0.53 5.78 3.47
C ARG A 12 -0.02 4.58 4.24
N MET A 13 0.31 4.76 5.51
CA MET A 13 0.77 3.65 6.34
C MET A 13 -0.32 2.62 6.58
N LYS A 14 -1.56 3.05 6.76
CA LYS A 14 -2.69 2.13 6.90
C LYS A 14 -2.91 1.30 5.64
N ILE A 15 -2.76 1.91 4.47
CA ILE A 15 -2.85 1.19 3.18
C ILE A 15 -1.77 0.12 3.10
N LEU A 16 -0.53 0.48 3.41
CA LEU A 16 0.59 -0.46 3.34
C LEU A 16 0.40 -1.63 4.31
N LYS A 17 -0.03 -1.36 5.54
CA LYS A 17 -0.29 -2.41 6.52
C LYS A 17 -1.41 -3.33 6.06
N LEU A 18 -2.47 -2.77 5.49
CA LEU A 18 -3.61 -3.56 5.01
C LEU A 18 -3.19 -4.50 3.88
N LEU A 19 -2.43 -3.98 2.91
CA LEU A 19 -1.93 -4.80 1.80
C LEU A 19 -0.93 -5.86 2.29
N PHE A 20 -0.14 -5.54 3.31
CA PHE A 20 0.75 -6.51 3.91
C PHE A 20 -0.05 -7.68 4.50
N GLN A 21 -1.15 -7.39 5.18
CA GLN A 21 -1.97 -8.39 5.85
C GLN A 21 -2.80 -9.23 4.88
N LEU A 22 -3.37 -8.60 3.86
CA LEU A 22 -4.37 -9.23 2.99
C LEU A 22 -3.87 -9.57 1.60
N GLY A 23 -2.70 -9.05 1.22
CA GLY A 23 -2.08 -9.36 -0.07
C GLY A 23 -2.47 -8.38 -1.15
N SER A 24 -3.61 -8.60 -1.79
CA SER A 24 -4.01 -7.84 -2.98
C SER A 24 -5.45 -7.33 -2.82
N LEU A 25 -5.67 -6.05 -3.07
CA LEU A 25 -6.99 -5.44 -2.94
C LEU A 25 -7.18 -4.36 -4.00
N ASN A 26 -8.44 -4.09 -4.36
CA ASN A 26 -8.76 -2.96 -5.22
C ASN A 26 -9.01 -1.70 -4.39
N VAL A 27 -9.12 -0.55 -5.08
CA VAL A 27 -9.28 0.76 -4.42
C VAL A 27 -10.53 0.81 -3.55
N SER A 28 -11.66 0.32 -4.07
CA SER A 28 -12.94 0.34 -3.35
C SER A 28 -12.88 -0.45 -2.05
N ASP A 29 -12.26 -1.62 -2.08
CA ASP A 29 -12.11 -2.46 -0.89
C ASP A 29 -11.22 -1.79 0.15
N ILE A 30 -10.12 -1.21 -0.29
CA ILE A 30 -9.20 -0.51 0.62
C ILE A 30 -9.93 0.66 1.29
N ALA A 31 -10.61 1.49 0.50
CA ALA A 31 -11.34 2.65 1.02
C ALA A 31 -12.40 2.24 2.03
N ARG A 32 -13.17 1.19 1.70
CA ARG A 32 -14.22 0.68 2.58
C ARG A 32 -13.64 0.14 3.89
N ARG A 33 -12.59 -0.67 3.81
CA ARG A 33 -11.97 -1.29 4.99
C ARG A 33 -11.35 -0.27 5.93
N LEU A 34 -10.78 0.79 5.36
CA LEU A 34 -10.14 1.85 6.15
C LEU A 34 -11.09 2.98 6.49
N ASN A 35 -12.34 2.92 6.02
CA ASN A 35 -13.30 4.01 6.18
C ASN A 35 -12.70 5.33 5.70
N ALA A 36 -12.09 5.30 4.52
CA ALA A 36 -11.34 6.41 3.96
C ALA A 36 -11.94 6.87 2.64
N ASN A 37 -11.62 8.11 2.26
CA ASN A 37 -12.08 8.71 1.02
C ASN A 37 -11.46 7.98 -0.17
N PHE A 38 -12.29 7.60 -1.15
CA PHE A 38 -11.86 6.87 -2.34
C PHE A 38 -10.77 7.62 -3.10
N THR A 39 -10.95 8.93 -3.30
CA THR A 39 -9.98 9.76 -4.04
C THR A 39 -8.64 9.79 -3.31
N ALA A 40 -8.65 9.98 -2.00
CA ALA A 40 -7.43 10.00 -1.21
C ALA A 40 -6.69 8.66 -1.27
N VAL A 41 -7.42 7.55 -1.17
CA VAL A 41 -6.84 6.21 -1.30
C VAL A 41 -6.23 6.03 -2.68
N SER A 42 -6.99 6.39 -3.72
CA SER A 42 -6.52 6.27 -5.11
C SER A 42 -5.24 7.05 -5.35
N GLU A 43 -5.17 8.29 -4.86
CA GLU A 43 -3.99 9.13 -5.00
C GLU A 43 -2.76 8.53 -4.31
N ASN A 44 -2.96 8.00 -3.09
CA ASN A 44 -1.87 7.35 -2.36
C ASN A 44 -1.39 6.08 -3.04
N LEU A 45 -2.30 5.28 -3.58
CA LEU A 45 -1.93 4.08 -4.32
C LEU A 45 -1.11 4.42 -5.56
N ARG A 46 -1.50 5.46 -6.29
CA ARG A 46 -0.75 5.91 -7.48
C ARG A 46 0.64 6.40 -7.10
N ALA A 47 0.75 7.15 -6.01
CA ALA A 47 2.03 7.64 -5.54
C ALA A 47 2.97 6.50 -5.16
N LEU A 48 2.45 5.50 -4.45
CA LEU A 48 3.24 4.33 -4.05
C LEU A 48 3.61 3.45 -5.24
N GLN A 49 2.74 3.38 -6.24
CA GLN A 49 3.02 2.66 -7.48
C GLN A 49 4.13 3.37 -8.27
N ALA A 50 4.06 4.68 -8.36
CA ALA A 50 5.08 5.47 -9.07
C ALA A 50 6.47 5.30 -8.45
N GLU A 51 6.53 5.05 -7.14
CA GLU A 51 7.79 4.78 -6.41
C GLU A 51 8.26 3.34 -6.54
N GLY A 52 7.46 2.49 -7.17
CA GLY A 52 7.78 1.08 -7.30
C GLY A 52 7.49 0.25 -6.05
N ILE A 53 6.92 0.84 -5.01
CA ILE A 53 6.60 0.13 -3.77
C ILE A 53 5.40 -0.80 -3.99
N LEU A 54 4.39 -0.31 -4.68
CA LEU A 54 3.21 -1.10 -5.04
C LEU A 54 3.18 -1.37 -6.54
N GLN A 55 2.48 -2.41 -6.90
CA GLN A 55 2.26 -2.83 -8.28
C GLN A 55 0.75 -2.88 -8.53
N GLU A 56 0.35 -2.31 -9.66
CA GLU A 56 -1.04 -2.37 -10.11
C GLU A 56 -1.17 -3.51 -11.12
N LEU A 57 -2.15 -4.37 -10.90
CA LEU A 57 -2.42 -5.49 -11.79
C LEU A 57 -3.86 -5.39 -12.29
N PRO A 58 -4.07 -5.37 -13.61
CA PRO A 58 -5.42 -5.39 -14.15
C PRO A 58 -6.05 -6.77 -13.95
N TYR A 59 -7.30 -6.77 -13.51
CA TYR A 59 -8.07 -7.99 -13.30
C TYR A 59 -9.45 -7.76 -13.89
N GLY A 60 -9.57 -7.95 -15.20
CA GLY A 60 -10.74 -7.54 -15.94
C GLY A 60 -10.86 -6.03 -15.91
N ARG A 61 -11.97 -5.51 -15.40
CA ARG A 61 -12.20 -4.07 -15.26
C ARG A 61 -11.71 -3.53 -13.91
N VAL A 62 -11.26 -4.42 -13.03
CA VAL A 62 -10.83 -4.07 -11.68
C VAL A 62 -9.31 -3.96 -11.67
N ARG A 63 -8.79 -2.96 -10.94
CA ARG A 63 -7.35 -2.78 -10.76
C ARG A 63 -6.99 -3.18 -9.34
N MET A 64 -6.18 -4.24 -9.25
CA MET A 64 -5.71 -4.75 -7.96
C MET A 64 -4.36 -4.13 -7.64
N TYR A 65 -4.11 -3.89 -6.37
CA TYR A 65 -2.84 -3.35 -5.89
C TYR A 65 -2.21 -4.33 -4.90
N ARG A 66 -0.91 -4.51 -5.00
CA ARG A 66 -0.15 -5.35 -4.08
C ARG A 66 1.29 -4.84 -3.98
N PHE A 67 2.04 -5.33 -3.02
CA PHE A 67 3.46 -5.01 -2.95
C PHE A 67 4.18 -5.52 -4.17
N ASN A 68 5.13 -4.72 -4.67
CA ASN A 68 5.99 -5.10 -5.79
C ASN A 68 7.17 -5.90 -5.26
N GLU A 69 7.10 -7.22 -5.38
CA GLU A 69 8.11 -8.12 -4.81
C GLU A 69 9.50 -7.96 -5.42
N ALA A 70 9.60 -7.32 -6.59
CA ALA A 70 10.88 -7.06 -7.23
C ALA A 70 11.57 -5.79 -6.68
N SER A 71 10.86 -4.98 -5.91
CA SER A 71 11.36 -3.69 -5.44
C SER A 71 12.06 -3.80 -4.08
N PRO A 72 13.31 -3.33 -3.97
CA PRO A 72 13.98 -3.27 -2.66
C PRO A 72 13.23 -2.40 -1.66
N LYS A 73 12.62 -1.29 -2.12
CA LYS A 73 11.82 -0.41 -1.25
C LYS A 73 10.62 -1.16 -0.70
N ALA A 74 9.93 -1.93 -1.54
CA ALA A 74 8.78 -2.72 -1.11
C ALA A 74 9.19 -3.77 -0.07
N LYS A 75 10.30 -4.44 -0.30
CA LYS A 75 10.82 -5.42 0.66
C LYS A 75 11.16 -4.78 2.00
N ALA A 76 11.80 -3.61 1.98
CA ALA A 76 12.15 -2.89 3.20
C ALA A 76 10.92 -2.49 4.00
N VAL A 77 9.88 -1.98 3.32
CA VAL A 77 8.62 -1.60 3.98
C VAL A 77 7.95 -2.83 4.60
N GLN A 78 7.89 -3.93 3.85
CA GLN A 78 7.30 -5.17 4.35
C GLN A 78 8.05 -5.72 5.57
N GLU A 79 9.36 -5.70 5.54
CA GLU A 79 10.18 -6.14 6.67
C GLU A 79 9.97 -5.26 7.90
N LEU A 80 9.85 -3.96 7.71
CA LEU A 80 9.55 -3.04 8.81
C LEU A 80 8.19 -3.37 9.44
N ILE A 81 7.16 -3.51 8.62
CA ILE A 81 5.81 -3.83 9.11
C ILE A 81 5.82 -5.17 9.84
N LYS A 82 6.46 -6.17 9.26
CA LYS A 82 6.56 -7.50 9.83
C LYS A 82 7.23 -7.46 11.20
N ALA A 83 8.37 -6.78 11.31
CA ALA A 83 9.11 -6.67 12.55
C ALA A 83 8.30 -5.92 13.61
N TRP A 84 7.65 -4.84 13.21
CA TRP A 84 6.84 -4.04 14.12
C TRP A 84 5.66 -4.82 14.69
N GLU A 85 4.90 -5.47 13.81
CA GLU A 85 3.71 -6.22 14.23
C GLU A 85 4.07 -7.42 15.10
N ARG A 86 5.21 -8.06 14.83
CA ARG A 86 5.67 -9.20 15.63
C ARG A 86 6.05 -8.80 17.05
N ASN A 87 6.48 -7.57 17.26
CA ASN A 87 6.98 -7.06 18.54
C ASN A 87 6.01 -6.12 19.24
N LYS A 88 4.75 -6.17 18.88
CA LYS A 88 3.71 -5.34 19.45
C LYS A 88 3.44 -5.64 20.91
#